data_a732d84ce317c91afa67f7715d61c579
#
_entry.id   a732d84ce317c91afa67f7715d61c579
#
_cell.length_a   1.000
_cell.length_b   1.000
_cell.length_c   1.000
_cell.angle_alpha   90.00
_cell.angle_beta   90.00
_cell.angle_gamma   90.00
#
_symmetry.space_group_name_H-M   'P 1'
#
loop_
_entity.id
_entity.type
_entity.pdbx_description
1 polymer ?
#
loop_
_entity_poly.entity_id
_entity_poly.type
_entity_poly.pdbx_seq_one_letter_code
_entity_poly.pdbx_strand_id
1 'polypeptide(L)'
;MINFVALPCLCVDVFDGTDELRAGGEALNFAVHASKFEEFNVSILGAVGQDSYAKFIMDSISDKRIDVSHVRVEEDKVTANNRTYLTADGDRYYKDDSWTGDIVDKMI
;
A
#
# COMPACT_ATOMS: atom_id res chain seq x y z
N MET A 1 -13.32 22.96 -1.85
CA MET A 1 -12.87 21.56 -1.86
C MET A 1 -11.35 21.53 -1.84
N ILE A 2 -10.79 20.73 -0.97
CA ILE A 2 -9.34 20.60 -0.83
C ILE A 2 -8.86 19.40 -1.59
N ASN A 3 -7.86 19.58 -2.46
CA ASN A 3 -7.26 18.50 -3.20
C ASN A 3 -6.08 17.92 -2.43
N PHE A 4 -6.12 16.63 -2.19
CA PHE A 4 -5.11 15.91 -1.43
C PHE A 4 -4.45 14.88 -2.31
N VAL A 5 -3.12 14.93 -2.42
CA VAL A 5 -2.35 13.92 -3.15
C VAL A 5 -1.45 13.20 -2.16
N ALA A 6 -1.71 11.91 -1.95
CA ALA A 6 -0.85 11.09 -1.13
C ALA A 6 0.32 10.57 -1.97
N LEU A 7 1.53 10.85 -1.54
CA LEU A 7 2.76 10.39 -2.19
C LEU A 7 3.31 9.19 -1.44
N PRO A 8 3.98 8.28 -2.12
CA PRO A 8 3.98 6.86 -1.81
C PRO A 8 4.49 6.58 -0.40
N CYS A 9 4.18 5.48 0.21
CA CYS A 9 4.29 4.16 -0.41
C CYS A 9 2.96 3.41 -0.41
N LEU A 10 2.82 2.52 -1.40
CA LEU A 10 1.77 1.51 -1.46
C LEU A 10 2.43 0.15 -1.24
N CYS A 11 2.06 -0.58 -0.22
CA CYS A 11 2.66 -1.87 0.05
C CYS A 11 1.68 -2.83 0.70
N VAL A 12 2.08 -4.09 0.79
CA VAL A 12 1.35 -5.12 1.49
C VAL A 12 2.21 -5.63 2.64
N ASP A 13 1.64 -5.67 3.83
CA ASP A 13 2.25 -6.35 4.97
C ASP A 13 1.83 -7.81 4.93
N VAL A 14 2.83 -8.70 4.87
CA VAL A 14 2.64 -10.15 4.86
C VAL A 14 3.03 -10.67 6.24
N PHE A 15 2.09 -11.25 6.95
CA PHE A 15 2.37 -11.76 8.30
C PHE A 15 2.96 -13.15 8.22
N ASP A 16 4.18 -13.31 8.72
CA ASP A 16 4.92 -14.57 8.67
C ASP A 16 4.16 -15.69 9.39
N GLY A 17 4.16 -16.85 8.76
CA GLY A 17 3.50 -18.03 9.32
C GLY A 17 1.99 -18.06 9.15
N THR A 18 1.42 -17.09 8.45
CA THR A 18 -0.02 -17.03 8.18
C THR A 18 -0.27 -16.64 6.73
N ASP A 19 -1.54 -16.71 6.33
CA ASP A 19 -1.98 -16.19 5.04
C ASP A 19 -2.50 -14.75 5.13
N GLU A 20 -2.33 -14.11 6.29
CA GLU A 20 -2.87 -12.77 6.51
C GLU A 20 -2.06 -11.73 5.76
N LEU A 21 -2.77 -10.88 5.02
CA LEU A 21 -2.21 -9.73 4.32
C LEU A 21 -2.92 -8.47 4.79
N ARG A 22 -2.19 -7.37 4.84
CA ARG A 22 -2.79 -6.05 5.08
C ARG A 22 -2.23 -5.05 4.10
N ALA A 23 -3.10 -4.26 3.47
CA ALA A 23 -2.67 -3.15 2.66
C ALA A 23 -2.11 -2.07 3.60
N GLY A 24 -0.96 -1.51 3.22
CA GLY A 24 -0.25 -0.58 4.07
C GLY A 24 0.54 0.44 3.29
N GLY A 25 1.44 1.07 4.04
CA GLY A 25 2.18 2.22 3.56
C GLY A 25 1.58 3.51 4.09
N GLU A 26 2.44 4.45 4.42
CA GLU A 26 2.00 5.70 5.05
C GLU A 26 1.03 6.47 4.17
N ALA A 27 1.32 6.54 2.87
CA ALA A 27 0.46 7.27 1.94
C ALA A 27 -0.91 6.63 1.82
N LEU A 28 -0.97 5.30 1.74
CA LEU A 28 -2.25 4.61 1.62
C LEU A 28 -3.10 4.81 2.88
N ASN A 29 -2.48 4.64 4.05
CA ASN A 29 -3.18 4.84 5.32
C ASN A 29 -3.72 6.26 5.45
N PHE A 30 -2.92 7.24 5.07
CA PHE A 30 -3.32 8.64 5.10
C PHE A 30 -4.48 8.92 4.13
N ALA A 31 -4.39 8.39 2.92
CA ALA A 31 -5.43 8.57 1.91
C ALA A 31 -6.76 7.99 2.37
N VAL A 32 -6.75 6.81 2.98
CA VAL A 32 -7.96 6.18 3.51
C VAL A 32 -8.60 7.06 4.59
N HIS A 33 -7.80 7.60 5.50
CA HIS A 33 -8.31 8.52 6.51
C HIS A 33 -8.90 9.80 5.89
N ALA A 34 -8.15 10.42 4.97
CA ALA A 34 -8.59 11.67 4.34
C ALA A 34 -9.88 11.48 3.53
N SER A 35 -10.06 10.29 2.92
CA SER A 35 -11.23 10.01 2.08
C SER A 35 -12.55 9.99 2.85
N LYS A 36 -12.49 9.93 4.18
CA LYS A 36 -13.68 9.97 5.02
C LYS A 36 -14.29 11.36 5.14
N PHE A 37 -13.57 12.38 4.74
CA PHE A 37 -14.02 13.77 4.85
C PHE A 37 -14.49 14.28 3.48
N GLU A 38 -15.73 14.74 3.41
CA GLU A 38 -16.34 15.15 2.14
C GLU A 38 -15.66 16.34 1.48
N GLU A 39 -15.04 17.21 2.27
CA GLU A 39 -14.34 18.39 1.77
C GLU A 39 -13.02 18.07 1.08
N PHE A 40 -12.55 16.83 1.15
CA PHE A 40 -11.29 16.43 0.50
C PHE A 40 -11.55 15.64 -0.78
N ASN A 41 -10.85 16.02 -1.84
CA ASN A 41 -10.64 15.19 -3.02
C ASN A 41 -9.29 14.48 -2.85
N VAL A 42 -9.31 13.18 -2.68
CA VAL A 42 -8.11 12.42 -2.39
C VAL A 42 -7.68 11.62 -3.61
N SER A 43 -6.41 11.74 -3.96
CA SER A 43 -5.79 10.90 -4.99
C SER A 43 -4.48 10.33 -4.47
N ILE A 44 -4.02 9.26 -5.11
CA ILE A 44 -2.76 8.61 -4.79
C ILE A 44 -1.88 8.64 -6.04
N LEU A 45 -0.63 9.06 -5.85
CA LEU A 45 0.42 8.94 -6.85
C LEU A 45 1.35 7.82 -6.41
N GLY A 46 1.53 6.81 -7.24
CA GLY A 46 2.38 5.69 -6.88
C GLY A 46 2.46 4.66 -7.98
N ALA A 47 2.95 3.49 -7.63
CA ALA A 47 3.08 2.38 -8.56
C ALA A 47 2.92 1.05 -7.86
N VAL A 48 2.38 0.08 -8.58
CA VAL A 48 2.26 -1.32 -8.16
C VAL A 48 2.74 -2.21 -9.29
N GLY A 49 3.09 -3.45 -8.96
CA GLY A 49 3.39 -4.45 -9.97
C GLY A 49 2.11 -5.06 -10.52
N GLN A 50 2.28 -6.04 -11.42
CA GLN A 50 1.15 -6.78 -11.99
C GLN A 50 1.07 -8.15 -11.29
N ASP A 51 0.59 -8.13 -10.05
CA ASP A 51 0.60 -9.32 -9.19
C ASP A 51 -0.60 -9.33 -8.24
N SER A 52 -0.68 -10.39 -7.44
CA SER A 52 -1.77 -10.54 -6.46
C SER A 52 -1.71 -9.50 -5.34
N TYR A 53 -0.53 -9.01 -5.00
CA TYR A 53 -0.41 -7.95 -4.00
C TYR A 53 -1.01 -6.64 -4.51
N ALA A 54 -0.78 -6.31 -5.78
CA ALA A 54 -1.40 -5.15 -6.40
C ALA A 54 -2.92 -5.25 -6.35
N LYS A 55 -3.45 -6.41 -6.73
CA LYS A 55 -4.89 -6.65 -6.67
C LYS A 55 -5.42 -6.47 -5.25
N PHE A 56 -4.71 -7.00 -4.26
CA PHE A 56 -5.12 -6.87 -2.87
C PHE A 56 -5.19 -5.41 -2.44
N ILE A 57 -4.18 -4.60 -2.78
CA ILE A 57 -4.17 -3.17 -2.46
C ILE A 57 -5.36 -2.48 -3.13
N MET A 58 -5.56 -2.67 -4.42
CA MET A 58 -6.59 -1.97 -5.16
C MET A 58 -7.99 -2.37 -4.69
N ASP A 59 -8.20 -3.65 -4.38
CA ASP A 59 -9.48 -4.13 -3.84
C ASP A 59 -9.77 -3.52 -2.46
N SER A 60 -8.74 -3.32 -1.64
CA SER A 60 -8.91 -2.78 -0.29
C SER A 60 -9.43 -1.34 -0.27
N ILE A 61 -9.22 -0.60 -1.35
CA ILE A 61 -9.64 0.81 -1.44
C ILE A 61 -10.70 1.04 -2.51
N SER A 62 -11.24 -0.03 -3.11
CA SER A 62 -12.20 0.09 -4.21
C SER A 62 -13.51 0.76 -3.79
N ASP A 63 -13.87 0.67 -2.51
CA ASP A 63 -15.08 1.29 -1.95
C ASP A 63 -14.82 2.66 -1.33
N LYS A 64 -13.61 3.19 -1.46
CA LYS A 64 -13.22 4.48 -0.90
C LYS A 64 -13.30 5.57 -1.97
N ARG A 65 -13.46 6.80 -1.51
CA ARG A 65 -13.47 7.99 -2.38
C ARG A 65 -12.03 8.43 -2.67
N ILE A 66 -11.28 7.56 -3.34
CA ILE A 66 -9.88 7.80 -3.66
C ILE A 66 -9.70 7.66 -5.17
N ASP A 67 -9.13 8.68 -5.79
CA ASP A 67 -8.77 8.64 -7.21
C ASP A 67 -7.48 7.84 -7.36
N VAL A 68 -7.54 6.72 -8.04
CA VAL A 68 -6.40 5.83 -8.28
C VAL A 68 -5.89 5.90 -9.71
N SER A 69 -6.37 6.87 -10.50
CA SER A 69 -6.01 6.98 -11.91
C SER A 69 -4.53 7.27 -12.13
N HIS A 70 -3.83 7.76 -11.11
CA HIS A 70 -2.40 8.05 -11.15
C HIS A 70 -1.54 6.96 -10.53
N VAL A 71 -2.12 5.82 -10.19
CA VAL A 71 -1.36 4.64 -9.76
C VAL A 71 -0.96 3.87 -11.01
N ARG A 72 0.34 3.78 -11.26
CA ARG A 72 0.86 3.08 -12.44
C ARG A 72 0.99 1.59 -12.15
N VAL A 73 0.81 0.77 -13.19
CA VAL A 73 1.08 -0.65 -13.13
C VAL A 73 2.35 -0.93 -13.92
N GLU A 74 3.36 -1.45 -13.25
CA GLU A 74 4.66 -1.80 -13.86
C GLU A 74 4.70 -3.30 -14.06
N GLU A 75 4.63 -3.76 -15.31
CA GLU A 75 4.46 -5.18 -15.64
C GLU A 75 5.60 -6.08 -15.18
N ASP A 76 6.82 -5.55 -15.14
CA ASP A 76 8.02 -6.30 -14.82
C ASP A 76 8.51 -6.09 -13.40
N LYS A 77 7.70 -5.48 -12.55
CA LYS A 77 8.07 -5.17 -11.16
C LYS A 77 7.17 -5.90 -10.18
N VAL A 78 7.70 -6.13 -9.00
CA VAL A 78 6.96 -6.74 -7.90
C VAL A 78 6.46 -5.63 -6.97
N THR A 79 5.18 -5.67 -6.63
CA THR A 79 4.57 -4.74 -5.68
C THR A 79 5.33 -4.77 -4.36
N ALA A 80 5.59 -3.60 -3.79
CA ALA A 80 6.28 -3.49 -2.52
C ALA A 80 5.55 -4.31 -1.45
N ASN A 81 6.28 -5.13 -0.75
CA ASN A 81 5.73 -5.95 0.32
C ASN A 81 6.74 -6.06 1.44
N ASN A 82 6.23 -6.27 2.63
CA ASN A 82 7.03 -6.30 3.84
C ASN A 82 6.61 -7.49 4.69
N ARG A 83 7.54 -8.39 4.97
CA ARG A 83 7.24 -9.52 5.83
C ARG A 83 7.32 -9.07 7.28
N THR A 84 6.20 -9.21 7.98
CA THR A 84 6.05 -8.82 9.36
C THR A 84 6.07 -10.06 10.24
N TYR A 85 6.92 -10.03 11.26
CA TYR A 85 7.04 -11.11 12.24
C TYR A 85 6.42 -10.65 13.55
N LEU A 86 5.90 -11.61 14.31
CA LEU A 86 5.31 -11.33 15.61
C LEU A 86 6.10 -12.06 16.69
N THR A 87 6.34 -11.36 17.80
CA THR A 87 6.84 -12.01 19.02
C THR A 87 5.74 -12.82 19.68
N ALA A 88 6.09 -13.60 20.70
CA ALA A 88 5.10 -14.35 21.47
C ALA A 88 4.05 -13.44 22.12
N ASP A 89 4.43 -12.18 22.43
CA ASP A 89 3.54 -11.19 23.02
C ASP A 89 2.67 -10.46 21.98
N GLY A 90 2.90 -10.73 20.68
CA GLY A 90 2.16 -10.06 19.62
C GLY A 90 2.78 -8.77 19.12
N ASP A 91 3.98 -8.41 19.55
CA ASP A 91 4.70 -7.26 19.05
C ASP A 91 5.27 -7.55 17.67
N ARG A 92 5.31 -6.53 16.82
CA ARG A 92 5.85 -6.65 15.47
C ARG A 92 7.36 -6.42 15.48
N TYR A 93 8.06 -7.19 14.64
CA TYR A 93 9.46 -6.93 14.36
C TYR A 93 9.77 -7.27 12.91
N TYR A 94 10.89 -6.77 12.40
CA TYR A 94 11.31 -6.93 11.03
C TYR A 94 12.74 -7.45 10.99
N LYS A 95 13.04 -8.21 9.96
CA LYS A 95 14.40 -8.69 9.69
C LYS A 95 15.00 -7.88 8.54
N ASP A 96 16.31 -7.98 8.33
CA ASP A 96 17.01 -7.21 7.31
C ASP A 96 16.45 -7.44 5.90
N ASP A 97 15.94 -8.64 5.62
CA ASP A 97 15.37 -9.01 4.34
C ASP A 97 13.83 -8.95 4.29
N SER A 98 13.21 -8.35 5.29
CA SER A 98 11.74 -8.28 5.38
C SER A 98 11.13 -7.45 4.26
N TRP A 99 11.80 -6.36 3.88
CA TRP A 99 11.28 -5.42 2.90
C TRP A 99 11.71 -5.86 1.50
N THR A 100 10.76 -6.12 0.63
CA THR A 100 11.02 -6.52 -0.74
C THR A 100 10.11 -5.78 -1.72
N GLY A 101 10.42 -5.92 -2.99
CA GLY A 101 9.70 -5.27 -4.06
C GLY A 101 10.57 -4.23 -4.76
N ASP A 102 10.90 -4.49 -6.00
CA ASP A 102 11.76 -3.60 -6.79
C ASP A 102 10.99 -2.42 -7.41
N ILE A 103 9.70 -2.31 -7.07
CA ILE A 103 8.83 -1.24 -7.55
C ILE A 103 9.13 0.12 -6.87
N VAL A 104 9.85 0.10 -5.76
CA VAL A 104 10.01 1.29 -4.90
C VAL A 104 10.60 2.47 -5.68
N ASP A 105 11.54 2.22 -6.57
CA ASP A 105 12.17 3.26 -7.40
C ASP A 105 11.21 3.83 -8.46
N LYS A 106 10.05 3.23 -8.66
CA LYS A 106 9.05 3.65 -9.65
C LYS A 106 7.84 4.35 -9.04
N MET A 107 7.80 4.48 -7.73
CA MET A 107 6.61 5.01 -7.07
C MET A 107 6.38 6.49 -7.33
N ILE A 108 7.41 7.21 -7.67
CA ILE A 108 7.28 8.64 -8.00
C ILE A 108 7.59 8.90 -9.46
#